data_a3553b101cb37e1fd98ce6dab7b181b1
#
_entry.id   a3553b101cb37e1fd98ce6dab7b181b1
#
_cell.length_a   1.000
_cell.length_b   1.000
_cell.length_c   1.000
_cell.angle_alpha   90.00
_cell.angle_beta   90.00
_cell.angle_gamma   90.00
#
_symmetry.space_group_name_H-M   'P 1'
#
loop_
_entity.id
_entity.type
_entity.pdbx_description
1 polymer ?
#
loop_
_entity_poly.entity_id
_entity_poly.type
_entity_poly.pdbx_seq_one_letter_code
_entity_poly.pdbx_strand_id
1 'polypeptide(L)'
;MAAPAGAATAGTDTPAPPILRLLVCGSVDDGKSTLIGRLLLDTEQVAVDHVAALARDSRVHGTTGDDLDPALLTDGLSAEREQGITIDVAWRQFQAPGRRILIADTPGHVQHTRNMATGASGCRAAIVLLDASRGVLEQTRRHTTVVALMGIRRVVFAVNKLDLVGCDADAFA
;
A
#
# COMPACT_ATOMS: atom_id res chain seq x y z
N MET A 1 44.48 11.31 -43.48
CA MET A 1 43.34 11.83 -42.66
C MET A 1 42.62 10.63 -42.07
N ALA A 2 42.89 10.31 -40.81
CA ALA A 2 42.31 9.18 -40.10
C ALA A 2 41.10 9.71 -39.30
N ALA A 3 39.95 9.04 -39.44
CA ALA A 3 38.75 9.31 -38.65
C ALA A 3 38.90 8.73 -37.24
N PRO A 4 38.42 9.38 -36.18
CA PRO A 4 38.48 8.84 -34.84
C PRO A 4 37.38 7.77 -34.64
N ALA A 5 37.83 6.65 -34.07
CA ALA A 5 36.98 5.55 -33.62
C ALA A 5 35.99 6.01 -32.55
N GLY A 6 34.71 5.77 -32.80
CA GLY A 6 33.65 6.01 -31.82
C GLY A 6 33.81 5.09 -30.64
N ALA A 7 33.96 5.66 -29.44
CA ALA A 7 33.91 4.95 -28.20
C ALA A 7 32.47 4.43 -27.95
N ALA A 8 32.29 3.13 -28.06
CA ALA A 8 31.09 2.45 -27.60
C ALA A 8 31.03 2.60 -26.08
N THR A 9 30.07 3.38 -25.58
CA THR A 9 29.72 3.40 -24.18
C THR A 9 29.14 2.02 -23.81
N ALA A 10 29.96 1.20 -23.14
CA ALA A 10 29.47 -0.03 -22.51
C ALA A 10 28.43 0.35 -21.45
N GLY A 11 27.16 0.21 -21.79
CA GLY A 11 26.09 0.25 -20.82
C GLY A 11 26.33 -0.84 -19.79
N THR A 12 26.53 -0.46 -18.55
CA THR A 12 26.60 -1.42 -17.44
C THR A 12 25.22 -2.07 -17.31
N ASP A 13 25.13 -3.28 -17.82
CA ASP A 13 23.95 -4.13 -17.74
C ASP A 13 23.78 -4.60 -16.29
N THR A 14 23.45 -3.67 -15.40
CA THR A 14 23.13 -3.99 -14.01
C THR A 14 21.74 -4.65 -14.01
N PRO A 15 21.63 -5.93 -13.61
CA PRO A 15 20.35 -6.61 -13.61
C PRO A 15 19.34 -5.82 -12.80
N ALA A 16 18.14 -5.63 -13.38
CA ALA A 16 17.07 -4.90 -12.71
C ALA A 16 16.81 -5.52 -11.32
N PRO A 17 16.67 -4.70 -10.27
CA PRO A 17 16.48 -5.19 -8.91
C PRO A 17 15.25 -6.10 -8.83
N PRO A 18 15.30 -7.18 -8.03
CA PRO A 18 14.22 -8.13 -7.90
C PRO A 18 12.94 -7.44 -7.41
N ILE A 19 11.80 -7.84 -7.98
CA ILE A 19 10.48 -7.30 -7.61
C ILE A 19 9.91 -8.12 -6.46
N LEU A 20 9.56 -7.46 -5.37
CA LEU A 20 8.74 -8.03 -4.30
C LEU A 20 7.28 -7.65 -4.54
N ARG A 21 6.41 -8.66 -4.74
CA ARG A 21 4.96 -8.46 -4.76
C ARG A 21 4.43 -8.61 -3.34
N LEU A 22 3.83 -7.54 -2.83
CA LEU A 22 3.37 -7.38 -1.46
C LEU A 22 1.85 -7.12 -1.47
N LEU A 23 1.11 -7.95 -0.77
CA LEU A 23 -0.31 -7.74 -0.51
C LEU A 23 -0.49 -6.81 0.68
N VAL A 24 -1.39 -5.85 0.60
CA VAL A 24 -1.88 -5.08 1.75
C VAL A 24 -3.37 -5.37 1.91
N CYS A 25 -3.75 -5.91 3.06
CA CYS A 25 -5.13 -6.25 3.39
C CYS A 25 -5.46 -5.92 4.84
N GLY A 26 -6.73 -5.90 5.17
CA GLY A 26 -7.29 -5.54 6.48
C GLY A 26 -8.74 -5.12 6.33
N SER A 27 -9.45 -4.92 7.43
CA SER A 27 -10.84 -4.51 7.41
C SER A 27 -11.02 -3.07 6.87
N VAL A 28 -12.25 -2.66 6.67
CA VAL A 28 -12.57 -1.27 6.34
C VAL A 28 -12.11 -0.39 7.50
N ASP A 29 -11.55 0.77 7.17
CA ASP A 29 -11.03 1.79 8.09
C ASP A 29 -9.82 1.36 8.94
N ASP A 30 -9.19 0.22 8.66
CA ASP A 30 -7.93 -0.16 9.33
C ASP A 30 -6.73 0.71 8.91
N GLY A 31 -6.88 1.56 7.87
CA GLY A 31 -5.85 2.51 7.41
C GLY A 31 -4.97 1.99 6.28
N LYS A 32 -5.46 1.05 5.45
CA LYS A 32 -4.71 0.51 4.29
C LYS A 32 -4.26 1.59 3.32
N SER A 33 -5.21 2.41 2.85
CA SER A 33 -4.94 3.50 1.90
C SER A 33 -3.98 4.53 2.50
N THR A 34 -4.13 4.84 3.78
CA THR A 34 -3.23 5.74 4.51
C THR A 34 -1.81 5.19 4.57
N LEU A 35 -1.65 3.90 4.90
CA LEU A 35 -0.33 3.25 4.91
C LEU A 35 0.34 3.28 3.54
N ILE A 36 -0.40 2.92 2.48
CA ILE A 36 0.15 2.88 1.12
C ILE A 36 0.49 4.30 0.64
N GLY A 37 -0.39 5.26 0.87
CA GLY A 37 -0.16 6.66 0.52
C GLY A 37 1.05 7.23 1.27
N ARG A 38 1.22 6.90 2.55
CA ARG A 38 2.38 7.30 3.35
C ARG A 38 3.68 6.69 2.82
N LEU A 39 3.67 5.40 2.47
CA LEU A 39 4.83 4.75 1.85
C LEU A 39 5.23 5.41 0.52
N LEU A 40 4.24 5.81 -0.29
CA LEU A 40 4.50 6.51 -1.56
C LEU A 40 5.11 7.90 -1.32
N LEU A 41 4.65 8.63 -0.32
CA LEU A 41 5.21 9.93 0.06
C LEU A 41 6.63 9.79 0.60
N ASP A 42 6.86 8.89 1.57
CA ASP A 42 8.15 8.70 2.23
C ASP A 42 9.23 8.17 1.29
N THR A 43 8.85 7.52 0.20
CA THR A 43 9.78 7.04 -0.84
C THR A 43 9.99 8.03 -1.98
N GLU A 44 9.47 9.26 -1.86
CA GLU A 44 9.59 10.34 -2.85
C GLU A 44 9.14 9.93 -4.27
N GLN A 45 8.20 9.00 -4.37
CA GLN A 45 7.72 8.45 -5.65
C GLN A 45 6.51 9.22 -6.19
N VAL A 46 6.07 10.24 -5.47
CA VAL A 46 4.99 11.13 -5.87
C VAL A 46 5.58 12.36 -6.53
N ALA A 47 5.17 12.65 -7.77
CA ALA A 47 5.60 13.85 -8.45
C ALA A 47 5.19 15.10 -7.67
N VAL A 48 6.03 16.15 -7.68
CA VAL A 48 5.81 17.39 -6.92
C VAL A 48 4.43 18.00 -7.22
N ASP A 49 4.00 17.93 -8.47
CA ASP A 49 2.69 18.44 -8.90
C ASP A 49 1.54 17.66 -8.25
N HIS A 50 1.71 16.34 -8.05
CA HIS A 50 0.73 15.50 -7.37
C HIS A 50 0.71 15.79 -5.87
N VAL A 51 1.84 16.09 -5.24
CA VAL A 51 1.87 16.50 -3.82
C VAL A 51 1.14 17.84 -3.65
N ALA A 52 1.32 18.78 -4.57
CA ALA A 52 0.61 20.06 -4.55
C ALA A 52 -0.90 19.90 -4.80
N ALA A 53 -1.32 18.95 -5.63
CA ALA A 53 -2.72 18.59 -5.83
C ALA A 53 -3.29 17.93 -4.56
N LEU A 54 -2.56 16.98 -3.97
CA LEU A 54 -2.92 16.32 -2.72
C LEU A 54 -3.15 17.34 -1.60
N ALA A 55 -2.29 18.35 -1.48
CA ALA A 55 -2.45 19.39 -0.45
C ALA A 55 -3.74 20.21 -0.62
N ARG A 56 -4.19 20.41 -1.86
CA ARG A 56 -5.48 21.07 -2.13
C ARG A 56 -6.66 20.15 -1.82
N ASP A 57 -6.57 18.90 -2.27
CA ASP A 57 -7.64 17.91 -2.10
C ASP A 57 -7.79 17.52 -0.62
N SER A 58 -6.71 17.45 0.15
CA SER A 58 -6.73 17.18 1.59
C SER A 58 -7.52 18.23 2.37
N ARG A 59 -7.46 19.50 1.96
CA ARG A 59 -8.24 20.58 2.60
C ARG A 59 -9.73 20.49 2.32
N VAL A 60 -10.13 19.87 1.22
CA VAL A 60 -11.54 19.79 0.78
C VAL A 60 -12.17 18.46 1.18
N HIS A 61 -11.43 17.37 1.05
CA HIS A 61 -11.93 16.00 1.19
C HIS A 61 -11.14 15.16 2.23
N GLY A 62 -10.04 15.70 2.80
CA GLY A 62 -9.20 14.97 3.74
C GLY A 62 -9.88 14.72 5.08
N THR A 63 -9.45 13.65 5.73
CA THR A 63 -9.92 13.25 7.07
C THR A 63 -8.92 13.61 8.17
N THR A 64 -7.76 14.19 7.82
CA THR A 64 -6.63 14.50 8.70
C THR A 64 -6.55 15.97 9.15
N GLY A 65 -7.63 16.75 8.94
CA GLY A 65 -7.65 18.17 9.25
C GLY A 65 -6.79 18.98 8.28
N ASP A 66 -5.85 19.80 8.81
CA ASP A 66 -4.96 20.63 7.99
C ASP A 66 -3.75 19.88 7.41
N ASP A 67 -3.53 18.64 7.83
CA ASP A 67 -2.43 17.79 7.36
C ASP A 67 -2.77 17.14 6.02
N LEU A 68 -1.69 16.75 5.28
CA LEU A 68 -1.84 15.97 4.04
C LEU A 68 -2.50 14.62 4.35
N ASP A 69 -3.58 14.31 3.63
CA ASP A 69 -4.21 12.99 3.73
C ASP A 69 -3.63 12.02 2.68
N PRO A 70 -2.73 11.10 3.10
CA PRO A 70 -2.09 10.17 2.19
C PRO A 70 -3.07 9.21 1.51
N ALA A 71 -4.25 8.96 2.10
CA ALA A 71 -5.25 8.05 1.55
C ALA A 71 -5.76 8.52 0.18
N LEU A 72 -5.85 9.83 -0.02
CA LEU A 72 -6.27 10.42 -1.30
C LEU A 72 -5.32 10.12 -2.48
N LEU A 73 -4.07 9.72 -2.22
CA LEU A 73 -3.15 9.26 -3.27
C LEU A 73 -3.54 7.90 -3.86
N THR A 74 -4.26 7.10 -3.11
CA THR A 74 -4.62 5.73 -3.50
C THR A 74 -5.99 5.64 -4.16
N ASP A 75 -6.86 6.63 -3.93
CA ASP A 75 -8.22 6.66 -4.47
C ASP A 75 -8.20 6.98 -5.97
N GLY A 76 -8.19 5.93 -6.80
CA GLY A 76 -8.02 6.03 -8.26
C GLY A 76 -9.31 6.27 -9.03
N LEU A 77 -10.43 5.70 -8.59
CA LEU A 77 -11.72 5.75 -9.27
C LEU A 77 -12.66 6.78 -8.62
N SER A 78 -13.46 7.49 -9.41
CA SER A 78 -14.46 8.43 -8.88
C SER A 78 -15.45 7.73 -7.93
N ALA A 79 -15.84 6.50 -8.25
CA ALA A 79 -16.72 5.69 -7.39
C ALA A 79 -16.07 5.31 -6.06
N GLU A 80 -14.77 5.11 -6.03
CA GLU A 80 -14.01 4.84 -4.79
C GLU A 80 -13.94 6.09 -3.92
N ARG A 81 -13.72 7.26 -4.52
CA ARG A 81 -13.71 8.55 -3.82
C ARG A 81 -15.08 8.90 -3.23
N GLU A 82 -16.18 8.66 -3.97
CA GLU A 82 -17.52 8.92 -3.49
C GLU A 82 -17.95 8.01 -2.34
N GLN A 83 -17.45 6.77 -2.32
CA GLN A 83 -17.81 5.77 -1.31
C GLN A 83 -16.76 5.61 -0.22
N GLY A 84 -15.55 6.18 -0.39
CA GLY A 84 -14.43 6.02 0.53
C GLY A 84 -13.95 4.58 0.70
N ILE A 85 -14.14 3.73 -0.35
CA ILE A 85 -13.77 2.31 -0.29
C ILE A 85 -13.00 1.90 -1.54
N THR A 86 -12.03 1.03 -1.41
CA THR A 86 -11.36 0.33 -2.52
C THR A 86 -12.29 -0.76 -3.04
N ILE A 87 -12.61 -0.74 -4.33
CA ILE A 87 -13.52 -1.71 -4.96
C ILE A 87 -12.73 -2.81 -5.67
N ASP A 88 -11.71 -2.44 -6.42
CA ASP A 88 -10.88 -3.36 -7.19
C ASP A 88 -9.44 -3.37 -6.68
N VAL A 89 -8.62 -4.30 -7.18
CA VAL A 89 -7.20 -4.38 -6.83
C VAL A 89 -6.42 -3.32 -7.57
N ALA A 90 -5.84 -2.39 -6.84
CA ALA A 90 -4.91 -1.40 -7.39
C ALA A 90 -3.45 -1.85 -7.16
N TRP A 91 -2.64 -1.78 -8.22
CA TRP A 91 -1.22 -2.08 -8.14
C TRP A 91 -0.41 -0.79 -8.07
N ARG A 92 0.39 -0.65 -7.01
CA ARG A 92 1.28 0.50 -6.80
C ARG A 92 2.71 0.02 -6.74
N GLN A 93 3.59 0.71 -7.47
CA GLN A 93 5.02 0.39 -7.46
C GLN A 93 5.77 1.46 -6.70
N PHE A 94 6.74 1.05 -5.89
CA PHE A 94 7.72 1.96 -5.31
C PHE A 94 9.09 1.30 -5.21
N GLN A 95 10.12 2.11 -5.01
CA GLN A 95 11.49 1.66 -4.90
C GLN A 95 11.94 1.75 -3.45
N ALA A 96 12.53 0.68 -2.96
CA ALA A 96 13.27 0.65 -1.73
C ALA A 96 14.75 0.35 -2.03
N PRO A 97 15.70 0.62 -1.14
CA PRO A 97 17.11 0.32 -1.37
C PRO A 97 17.32 -1.12 -1.84
N GLY A 98 17.89 -1.29 -3.05
CA GLY A 98 18.18 -2.58 -3.66
C GLY A 98 16.99 -3.43 -4.10
N ARG A 99 15.75 -2.90 -4.10
CA ARG A 99 14.56 -3.68 -4.45
C ARG A 99 13.43 -2.81 -4.99
N ARG A 100 12.70 -3.35 -5.97
CA ARG A 100 11.40 -2.80 -6.37
C ARG A 100 10.28 -3.52 -5.64
N ILE A 101 9.30 -2.79 -5.15
CA ILE A 101 8.13 -3.33 -4.45
C ILE A 101 6.88 -2.99 -5.24
N LEU A 102 6.07 -4.01 -5.50
CA LEU A 102 4.78 -3.87 -6.16
C LEU A 102 3.69 -4.23 -5.16
N ILE A 103 2.98 -3.23 -4.67
CA ILE A 103 1.89 -3.41 -3.70
C ILE A 103 0.60 -3.70 -4.44
N ALA A 104 -0.09 -4.77 -4.01
CA ALA A 104 -1.50 -4.99 -4.29
C ALA A 104 -2.31 -4.35 -3.17
N ASP A 105 -2.94 -3.21 -3.45
CA ASP A 105 -3.94 -2.61 -2.58
C ASP A 105 -5.26 -3.33 -2.80
N THR A 106 -5.86 -3.83 -1.72
CA THR A 106 -7.04 -4.68 -1.82
C THR A 106 -8.20 -4.15 -0.98
N PRO A 107 -9.43 -4.34 -1.47
CA PRO A 107 -10.61 -3.89 -0.75
C PRO A 107 -10.72 -4.56 0.63
N GLY A 108 -11.09 -3.77 1.64
CA GLY A 108 -11.35 -4.26 2.99
C GLY A 108 -12.77 -4.82 3.19
N HIS A 109 -13.67 -4.53 2.27
CA HIS A 109 -15.08 -4.88 2.41
C HIS A 109 -15.37 -6.35 2.12
N VAL A 110 -16.23 -6.99 2.93
CA VAL A 110 -16.58 -8.42 2.82
C VAL A 110 -17.02 -8.81 1.42
N GLN A 111 -17.80 -7.95 0.76
CA GLN A 111 -18.34 -8.17 -0.60
C GLN A 111 -17.23 -8.31 -1.66
N HIS A 112 -16.05 -7.75 -1.42
CA HIS A 112 -14.94 -7.73 -2.36
C HIS A 112 -13.83 -8.74 -2.01
N THR A 113 -14.08 -9.72 -1.12
CA THR A 113 -13.10 -10.74 -0.74
C THR A 113 -12.53 -11.50 -1.95
N ARG A 114 -13.31 -11.66 -3.03
CA ARG A 114 -12.84 -12.28 -4.28
C ARG A 114 -11.74 -11.45 -4.94
N ASN A 115 -11.89 -10.12 -4.96
CA ASN A 115 -10.89 -9.22 -5.52
C ASN A 115 -9.61 -9.26 -4.68
N MET A 116 -9.75 -9.32 -3.35
CA MET A 116 -8.61 -9.53 -2.45
C MET A 116 -7.84 -10.82 -2.76
N ALA A 117 -8.56 -11.95 -2.99
CA ALA A 117 -7.92 -13.20 -3.37
C ALA A 117 -7.19 -13.09 -4.73
N THR A 118 -7.76 -12.36 -5.68
CA THR A 118 -7.12 -12.07 -6.97
C THR A 118 -5.82 -11.27 -6.77
N GLY A 119 -5.83 -10.23 -5.93
CA GLY A 119 -4.63 -9.47 -5.59
C GLY A 119 -3.57 -10.30 -4.86
N ALA A 120 -4.00 -11.22 -4.01
CA ALA A 120 -3.10 -12.13 -3.29
C ALA A 120 -2.37 -13.11 -4.23
N SER A 121 -2.99 -13.42 -5.37
CA SER A 121 -2.41 -14.32 -6.38
C SER A 121 -1.09 -13.75 -6.90
N GLY A 122 -0.01 -14.47 -6.66
CA GLY A 122 1.35 -14.06 -7.05
C GLY A 122 2.07 -13.12 -6.08
N CYS A 123 1.47 -12.74 -4.97
CA CYS A 123 2.16 -12.06 -3.89
C CYS A 123 3.03 -13.04 -3.09
N ARG A 124 4.17 -12.57 -2.60
CA ARG A 124 5.14 -13.36 -1.83
C ARG A 124 5.18 -13.00 -0.36
N ALA A 125 4.59 -11.85 -0.02
CA ALA A 125 4.46 -11.36 1.34
C ALA A 125 3.13 -10.63 1.48
N ALA A 126 2.64 -10.50 2.70
CA ALA A 126 1.43 -9.77 3.02
C ALA A 126 1.63 -8.89 4.26
N ILE A 127 1.00 -7.73 4.26
CA ILE A 127 0.76 -6.91 5.44
C ILE A 127 -0.72 -7.01 5.74
N VAL A 128 -1.05 -7.46 6.93
CA VAL A 128 -2.42 -7.49 7.46
C VAL A 128 -2.55 -6.37 8.48
N LEU A 129 -3.35 -5.37 8.16
CA LEU A 129 -3.61 -4.26 9.08
C LEU A 129 -4.71 -4.63 10.07
N LEU A 130 -4.56 -4.09 11.27
CA LEU A 130 -5.53 -4.16 12.36
C LEU A 130 -5.65 -2.78 12.98
N ASP A 131 -6.85 -2.41 13.35
CA ASP A 131 -7.10 -1.24 14.19
C ASP A 131 -6.96 -1.65 15.68
N ALA A 132 -6.03 -1.01 16.40
CA ALA A 132 -5.75 -1.32 17.80
C ALA A 132 -6.98 -1.19 18.69
N SER A 133 -7.87 -0.23 18.41
CA SER A 133 -9.08 0.00 19.19
C SER A 133 -10.17 -1.05 18.96
N ARG A 134 -10.12 -1.77 17.82
CA ARG A 134 -11.12 -2.76 17.43
C ARG A 134 -10.64 -4.20 17.58
N GLY A 135 -9.33 -4.39 17.66
CA GLY A 135 -8.70 -5.70 17.77
C GLY A 135 -8.90 -6.59 16.54
N VAL A 136 -8.83 -7.91 16.75
CA VAL A 136 -8.94 -8.90 15.67
C VAL A 136 -10.40 -9.15 15.32
N LEU A 137 -10.85 -8.59 14.21
CA LEU A 137 -12.21 -8.74 13.68
C LEU A 137 -12.38 -10.04 12.89
N GLU A 138 -13.63 -10.44 12.62
CA GLU A 138 -13.95 -11.58 11.77
C GLU A 138 -13.34 -11.39 10.35
N GLN A 139 -13.38 -10.17 9.82
CA GLN A 139 -12.82 -9.86 8.53
C GLN A 139 -11.29 -10.02 8.51
N THR A 140 -10.62 -9.65 9.59
CA THR A 140 -9.17 -9.88 9.76
C THR A 140 -8.85 -11.36 9.68
N ARG A 141 -9.63 -12.21 10.37
CA ARG A 141 -9.48 -13.67 10.33
C ARG A 141 -9.70 -14.23 8.92
N ARG A 142 -10.72 -13.74 8.20
CA ARG A 142 -11.00 -14.12 6.81
C ARG A 142 -9.84 -13.75 5.89
N HIS A 143 -9.34 -12.54 5.98
CA HIS A 143 -8.20 -12.09 5.17
C HIS A 143 -6.97 -12.93 5.46
N THR A 144 -6.65 -13.19 6.72
CA THR A 144 -5.53 -14.05 7.11
C THR A 144 -5.69 -15.47 6.56
N THR A 145 -6.90 -16.01 6.58
CA THR A 145 -7.20 -17.32 5.99
C THR A 145 -6.96 -17.32 4.48
N VAL A 146 -7.41 -16.30 3.75
CA VAL A 146 -7.16 -16.18 2.31
C VAL A 146 -5.66 -16.07 2.03
N VAL A 147 -4.92 -15.26 2.80
CA VAL A 147 -3.47 -15.14 2.69
C VAL A 147 -2.78 -16.50 2.85
N ALA A 148 -3.19 -17.29 3.85
CA ALA A 148 -2.67 -18.63 4.09
C ALA A 148 -3.00 -19.60 2.95
N LEU A 149 -4.25 -19.61 2.47
CA LEU A 149 -4.71 -20.46 1.36
C LEU A 149 -3.99 -20.13 0.04
N MET A 150 -3.63 -18.86 -0.19
CA MET A 150 -2.82 -18.43 -1.33
C MET A 150 -1.34 -18.79 -1.21
N GLY A 151 -0.93 -19.44 -0.13
CA GLY A 151 0.44 -19.91 0.09
C GLY A 151 1.42 -18.79 0.46
N ILE A 152 0.94 -17.62 0.88
CA ILE A 152 1.79 -16.51 1.33
C ILE A 152 2.28 -16.83 2.74
N ARG A 153 3.59 -17.11 2.87
CA ARG A 153 4.19 -17.54 4.14
C ARG A 153 4.82 -16.40 4.94
N ARG A 154 5.05 -15.25 4.30
CA ARG A 154 5.64 -14.08 4.96
C ARG A 154 4.53 -13.08 5.23
N VAL A 155 4.12 -12.99 6.49
CA VAL A 155 3.03 -12.11 6.92
C VAL A 155 3.53 -11.20 8.02
N VAL A 156 3.23 -9.93 7.88
CA VAL A 156 3.45 -8.90 8.89
C VAL A 156 2.08 -8.43 9.35
N PHE A 157 1.83 -8.46 10.65
CA PHE A 157 0.66 -7.81 11.23
C PHE A 157 1.05 -6.40 11.64
N ALA A 158 0.37 -5.41 11.06
CA ALA A 158 0.57 -4.00 11.36
C ALA A 158 -0.59 -3.50 12.21
N VAL A 159 -0.33 -3.26 13.48
CA VAL A 159 -1.33 -2.72 14.41
C VAL A 159 -1.29 -1.21 14.29
N ASN A 160 -2.38 -0.64 13.78
CA ASN A 160 -2.53 0.77 13.47
C ASN A 160 -3.41 1.46 14.52
N LYS A 161 -3.43 2.79 14.50
CA LYS A 161 -4.25 3.65 15.38
C LYS A 161 -3.96 3.42 16.87
N LEU A 162 -2.69 3.22 17.21
CA LEU A 162 -2.24 3.07 18.61
C LEU A 162 -2.53 4.31 19.45
N ASP A 163 -2.61 5.47 18.83
CA ASP A 163 -3.03 6.74 19.44
C ASP A 163 -4.41 6.65 20.09
N LEU A 164 -5.34 5.89 19.51
CA LEU A 164 -6.69 5.69 20.06
C LEU A 164 -6.73 4.84 21.33
N VAL A 165 -5.67 4.07 21.59
CA VAL A 165 -5.51 3.24 22.80
C VAL A 165 -4.38 3.73 23.70
N GLY A 166 -4.01 5.03 23.56
CA GLY A 166 -2.99 5.66 24.40
C GLY A 166 -1.56 5.16 24.16
N CYS A 167 -1.29 4.52 23.03
CA CYS A 167 0.00 3.89 22.70
C CYS A 167 0.47 2.89 23.75
N ASP A 168 -0.47 2.24 24.43
CA ASP A 168 -0.18 1.29 25.49
C ASP A 168 0.39 -0.04 24.91
N ALA A 169 1.52 -0.47 25.46
CA ALA A 169 2.15 -1.73 25.08
C ALA A 169 1.28 -2.95 25.43
N ASP A 170 0.49 -2.86 26.50
CA ASP A 170 -0.41 -3.93 26.96
C ASP A 170 -1.60 -4.15 26.00
N ALA A 171 -1.88 -3.17 25.11
CA ALA A 171 -2.85 -3.35 24.04
C ALA A 171 -2.43 -4.40 22.99
N PHE A 172 -1.17 -4.85 23.04
CA PHE A 172 -0.62 -5.90 22.17
C PHE A 172 -0.70 -7.32 22.79
N ALA A 173 -0.97 -7.44 24.05
CA ALA A 173 -1.03 -8.73 24.75
C ALA A 173 -2.38 -9.42 24.57
#